data_51920d898622d58801478ffcf96c8404
#
_entry.id   51920d898622d58801478ffcf96c8404
#
_cell.length_a   1.000
_cell.length_b   1.000
_cell.length_c   1.000
_cell.angle_alpha   90.00
_cell.angle_beta   90.00
_cell.angle_gamma   90.00
#
_symmetry.space_group_name_H-M   'P 1'
#
loop_
_entity.id
_entity.type
_entity.pdbx_description
1 polymer ?
#
loop_
_entity_poly.entity_id
_entity_poly.type
_entity_poly.pdbx_seq_one_letter_code
_entity_poly.pdbx_strand_id
1 'polypeptide(L)'
;MLFLALPILMDAKVIPKQRGRVLVYKLRGQASLPQPLNFGKLIPVIPQLEASAKQVSRGADVYQYYCWQCHGANAISAGVLPELRASAALRSKEAWHKIVLGGTLSARGMPKFEQWISKSDAESIRAYVVSEAQRALDSDAQQQTQKQ
;
A
#
# COMPACT_ATOMS: atom_id res chain seq x y z
N MET A 1 -2.39 -38.37 1.36
CA MET A 1 -2.80 -37.05 1.89
C MET A 1 -2.37 -36.00 0.87
N LEU A 2 -3.30 -35.60 0.02
CA LEU A 2 -3.04 -34.74 -1.15
C LEU A 2 -3.20 -33.28 -0.72
N PHE A 3 -2.09 -32.55 -0.57
CA PHE A 3 -2.14 -31.10 -0.33
C PHE A 3 -2.50 -30.41 -1.64
N LEU A 4 -3.77 -30.05 -1.79
CA LEU A 4 -4.19 -29.09 -2.80
C LEU A 4 -3.62 -27.71 -2.42
N ALA A 5 -2.54 -27.32 -3.10
CA ALA A 5 -2.13 -25.92 -3.11
C ALA A 5 -3.19 -25.12 -3.87
N LEU A 6 -4.08 -24.42 -3.16
CA LEU A 6 -4.91 -23.40 -3.79
C LEU A 6 -3.98 -22.34 -4.37
N PRO A 7 -4.07 -22.06 -5.69
CA PRO A 7 -3.41 -20.88 -6.24
C PRO A 7 -4.05 -19.65 -5.59
N ILE A 8 -3.23 -18.83 -4.95
CA ILE A 8 -3.62 -17.47 -4.59
C ILE A 8 -3.83 -16.76 -5.92
N LEU A 9 -5.06 -16.79 -6.41
CA LEU A 9 -5.51 -15.94 -7.50
C LEU A 9 -5.31 -14.49 -7.03
N MET A 10 -4.17 -13.92 -7.41
CA MET A 10 -4.04 -12.46 -7.45
C MET A 10 -5.06 -12.01 -8.50
N ASP A 11 -6.23 -11.60 -8.03
CA ASP A 11 -7.25 -11.01 -8.89
C ASP A 11 -6.65 -9.73 -9.48
N ALA A 12 -6.16 -9.87 -10.71
CA ALA A 12 -5.52 -8.79 -11.47
C ALA A 12 -6.48 -7.61 -11.74
N LYS A 13 -7.73 -7.73 -11.30
CA LYS A 13 -8.79 -6.74 -11.47
C LYS A 13 -8.72 -5.57 -10.48
N VAL A 14 -7.92 -5.68 -9.41
CA VAL A 14 -7.91 -4.69 -8.31
C VAL A 14 -6.73 -3.72 -8.38
N ILE A 15 -5.80 -3.89 -9.32
CA ILE A 15 -4.77 -2.88 -9.55
C ILE A 15 -5.30 -1.92 -10.62
N PRO A 16 -5.74 -0.71 -10.26
CA PRO A 16 -6.05 0.29 -11.27
C PRO A 16 -4.79 0.45 -12.12
N LYS A 17 -4.90 0.32 -13.44
CA LYS A 17 -3.79 0.64 -14.36
C LYS A 17 -3.50 2.13 -14.19
N GLN A 18 -2.61 2.45 -13.28
CA GLN A 18 -2.19 3.81 -13.01
C GLN A 18 -1.33 4.26 -14.17
N ARG A 19 -1.89 5.15 -14.98
CA ARG A 19 -1.15 5.78 -16.08
C ARG A 19 -0.63 7.11 -15.57
N GLY A 20 0.68 7.19 -15.37
CA GLY A 20 1.34 8.46 -15.10
C GLY A 20 1.09 9.45 -16.24
N ARG A 21 1.06 10.73 -15.94
CA ARG A 21 0.97 11.81 -16.93
C ARG A 21 2.17 12.72 -16.78
N VAL A 22 2.76 13.09 -17.88
CA VAL A 22 3.71 14.20 -17.94
C VAL A 22 2.94 15.43 -18.39
N LEU A 23 2.90 16.45 -17.56
CA LEU A 23 2.27 17.73 -17.87
C LEU A 23 3.37 18.75 -18.13
N VAL A 24 3.29 19.38 -19.30
CA VAL A 24 4.19 20.46 -19.67
C VAL A 24 3.41 21.77 -19.63
N TYR A 25 3.88 22.72 -18.82
CA TYR A 25 3.26 24.02 -18.68
C TYR A 25 4.01 25.06 -19.49
N LYS A 26 3.28 25.87 -20.25
CA LYS A 26 3.79 27.02 -20.98
C LYS A 26 3.23 28.29 -20.38
N LEU A 27 4.08 29.28 -20.16
CA LEU A 27 3.64 30.60 -19.71
C LEU A 27 2.63 31.19 -20.72
N ARG A 28 1.49 31.65 -20.24
CA ARG A 28 0.33 32.12 -21.02
C ARG A 28 -0.29 31.03 -21.92
N GLY A 29 -0.10 29.75 -21.61
CA GLY A 29 -0.81 28.65 -22.27
C GLY A 29 -2.31 28.72 -21.98
N GLN A 30 -3.13 28.39 -22.99
CA GLN A 30 -4.61 28.44 -22.90
C GLN A 30 -5.25 27.06 -22.98
N ALA A 31 -4.45 25.99 -23.03
CA ALA A 31 -4.96 24.63 -23.05
C ALA A 31 -5.55 24.26 -21.68
N SER A 32 -6.72 23.64 -21.69
CA SER A 32 -7.30 23.06 -20.49
C SER A 32 -6.58 21.79 -20.10
N LEU A 33 -6.49 21.52 -18.79
CA LEU A 33 -5.94 20.27 -18.30
C LEU A 33 -6.83 19.09 -18.73
N PRO A 34 -6.22 17.96 -19.11
CA PRO A 34 -6.98 16.74 -19.35
C PRO A 34 -7.77 16.36 -18.09
N GLN A 35 -8.96 15.81 -18.26
CA GLN A 35 -9.75 15.32 -17.13
C GLN A 35 -8.92 14.35 -16.28
N PRO A 36 -9.05 14.39 -14.94
CA PRO A 36 -8.41 13.43 -14.06
C PRO A 36 -8.78 12.02 -14.47
N LEU A 37 -7.81 11.10 -14.43
CA LEU A 37 -8.10 9.70 -14.64
C LEU A 37 -8.91 9.21 -13.43
N ASN A 38 -10.07 8.63 -13.68
CA ASN A 38 -10.83 7.95 -12.64
C ASN A 38 -10.24 6.54 -12.45
N PHE A 39 -9.51 6.33 -11.37
CA PHE A 39 -8.91 5.03 -11.04
C PHE A 39 -9.84 4.12 -10.24
N GLY A 40 -11.07 4.53 -10.03
CA GLY A 40 -11.99 3.85 -9.13
C GLY A 40 -11.66 4.15 -7.65
N LYS A 41 -12.51 3.62 -6.78
CA LYS A 41 -12.30 3.73 -5.34
C LYS A 41 -11.28 2.69 -4.88
N LEU A 42 -10.29 3.14 -4.11
CA LEU A 42 -9.42 2.22 -3.40
C LEU A 42 -10.26 1.42 -2.38
N ILE A 43 -10.09 0.10 -2.37
CA ILE A 43 -10.69 -0.77 -1.35
C ILE A 43 -9.56 -1.20 -0.43
N PRO A 44 -9.43 -0.61 0.76
CA PRO A 44 -8.42 -1.00 1.72
C PRO A 44 -8.59 -2.45 2.18
N VAL A 45 -7.48 -3.10 2.48
CA VAL A 45 -7.46 -4.44 3.06
C VAL A 45 -7.24 -4.30 4.56
N ILE A 46 -8.28 -4.61 5.34
CA ILE A 46 -8.23 -4.56 6.80
C ILE A 46 -8.25 -5.99 7.34
N PRO A 47 -7.10 -6.62 7.56
CA PRO A 47 -7.05 -7.89 8.26
C PRO A 47 -7.33 -7.68 9.74
N GLN A 48 -7.81 -8.71 10.40
CA GLN A 48 -7.82 -8.74 11.86
C GLN A 48 -6.36 -8.76 12.34
N LEU A 49 -5.93 -7.66 12.91
CA LEU A 49 -4.58 -7.49 13.44
C LEU A 49 -4.65 -6.72 14.75
N GLU A 50 -4.38 -7.43 15.84
CA GLU A 50 -4.20 -6.81 17.15
C GLU A 50 -2.78 -6.23 17.23
N ALA A 51 -2.70 -4.92 17.29
CA ALA A 51 -1.44 -4.22 17.42
C ALA A 51 -1.55 -3.11 18.47
N SER A 52 -0.57 -3.00 19.35
CA SER A 52 -0.51 -1.89 20.29
C SER A 52 -0.17 -0.57 19.59
N ALA A 53 -0.57 0.56 20.17
CA ALA A 53 -0.18 1.89 19.66
C ALA A 53 1.34 2.05 19.54
N LYS A 54 2.11 1.46 20.47
CA LYS A 54 3.57 1.43 20.42
C LYS A 54 4.10 0.68 19.19
N GLN A 55 3.48 -0.45 18.85
CA GLN A 55 3.87 -1.22 17.67
C GLN A 55 3.55 -0.46 16.38
N VAL A 56 2.38 0.18 16.30
CA VAL A 56 2.01 1.03 15.14
C VAL A 56 2.98 2.20 15.00
N SER A 57 3.32 2.90 16.11
CA SER A 57 4.30 3.99 16.09
C SER A 57 5.67 3.51 15.62
N ARG A 58 6.17 2.38 16.14
CA ARG A 58 7.43 1.78 15.67
C ARG A 58 7.36 1.46 14.17
N GLY A 59 6.22 0.95 13.71
CA GLY A 59 6.00 0.67 12.29
C GLY A 59 6.06 1.92 11.42
N ALA A 60 5.50 3.04 11.90
CA ALA A 60 5.57 4.32 11.21
C ALA A 60 7.03 4.80 11.06
N ASP A 61 7.83 4.71 12.13
CA ASP A 61 9.23 5.13 12.10
C ASP A 61 10.05 4.31 11.09
N VAL A 62 9.91 2.98 11.14
CA VAL A 62 10.65 2.08 10.22
C VAL A 62 10.15 2.25 8.78
N TYR A 63 8.84 2.42 8.59
CA TYR A 63 8.25 2.70 7.28
C TYR A 63 8.79 4.00 6.69
N GLN A 64 8.85 5.06 7.48
CA GLN A 64 9.38 6.35 7.06
C GLN A 64 10.85 6.27 6.62
N TYR A 65 11.63 5.37 7.21
CA TYR A 65 13.04 5.22 6.88
C TYR A 65 13.27 4.38 5.60
N TYR A 66 12.53 3.27 5.43
CA TYR A 66 12.82 2.28 4.40
C TYR A 66 11.82 2.20 3.25
N CYS A 67 10.58 2.67 3.44
CA CYS A 67 9.47 2.36 2.54
C CYS A 67 8.88 3.58 1.82
N TRP A 68 8.85 4.74 2.49
CA TRP A 68 8.08 5.91 2.05
C TRP A 68 8.52 6.46 0.69
N GLN A 69 9.80 6.41 0.36
CA GLN A 69 10.34 6.94 -0.90
C GLN A 69 9.69 6.27 -2.12
N CYS A 70 9.39 4.99 -1.97
CA CYS A 70 8.75 4.21 -3.04
C CYS A 70 7.24 4.13 -2.87
N HIS A 71 6.74 3.96 -1.64
CA HIS A 71 5.34 3.69 -1.37
C HIS A 71 4.54 4.92 -0.88
N GLY A 72 5.19 6.08 -0.80
CA GLY A 72 4.58 7.35 -0.42
C GLY A 72 4.35 7.51 1.08
N ALA A 73 4.13 8.75 1.51
CA ALA A 73 3.77 9.05 2.88
C ALA A 73 2.42 8.42 3.24
N ASN A 74 2.28 7.95 4.48
CA ASN A 74 1.06 7.32 4.99
C ASN A 74 0.60 6.12 4.15
N ALA A 75 1.56 5.42 3.52
CA ALA A 75 1.32 4.30 2.62
C ALA A 75 0.40 4.66 1.43
N ILE A 76 0.35 5.94 1.05
CA ILE A 76 -0.42 6.45 -0.10
C ILE A 76 0.47 6.45 -1.32
N SER A 77 0.24 5.52 -2.24
CA SER A 77 0.99 5.45 -3.48
C SER A 77 0.68 6.63 -4.41
N ALA A 78 1.73 7.18 -5.04
CA ALA A 78 1.59 8.21 -6.07
C ALA A 78 1.14 7.65 -7.43
N GLY A 79 0.77 6.39 -7.50
CA GLY A 79 0.19 5.81 -8.70
C GLY A 79 1.14 5.00 -9.58
N VAL A 80 2.42 4.97 -9.28
CA VAL A 80 3.42 4.17 -10.02
C VAL A 80 3.64 2.81 -9.36
N LEU A 81 3.69 2.77 -8.05
CA LEU A 81 3.87 1.57 -7.26
C LEU A 81 2.56 1.09 -6.64
N PRO A 82 2.46 -0.19 -6.26
CA PRO A 82 1.24 -0.72 -5.65
C PRO A 82 0.84 0.05 -4.39
N GLU A 83 -0.45 0.30 -4.25
CA GLU A 83 -1.05 0.87 -3.05
C GLU A 83 -1.03 -0.17 -1.92
N LEU A 84 -0.20 0.05 -0.92
CA LEU A 84 0.01 -0.92 0.15
C LEU A 84 -1.24 -1.15 0.99
N ARG A 85 -2.06 -0.11 1.20
CA ARG A 85 -3.31 -0.21 1.98
C ARG A 85 -4.34 -1.16 1.36
N ALA A 86 -4.20 -1.48 0.06
CA ALA A 86 -5.02 -2.46 -0.65
C ALA A 86 -4.29 -3.78 -0.92
N SER A 87 -3.10 -3.97 -0.36
CA SER A 87 -2.30 -5.17 -0.61
C SER A 87 -2.87 -6.41 0.07
N ALA A 88 -3.13 -7.48 -0.70
CA ALA A 88 -3.54 -8.76 -0.16
C ALA A 88 -2.49 -9.38 0.80
N ALA A 89 -1.23 -8.99 0.69
CA ALA A 89 -0.16 -9.44 1.58
C ALA A 89 -0.37 -9.01 3.04
N LEU A 90 -1.18 -7.98 3.29
CA LEU A 90 -1.53 -7.57 4.65
C LEU A 90 -2.30 -8.65 5.42
N ARG A 91 -2.97 -9.59 4.73
CA ARG A 91 -3.75 -10.67 5.35
C ARG A 91 -2.92 -11.80 5.93
N SER A 92 -1.66 -11.95 5.50
CA SER A 92 -0.79 -13.03 5.94
C SER A 92 0.57 -12.49 6.36
N LYS A 93 0.95 -12.80 7.59
CA LYS A 93 2.27 -12.52 8.13
C LYS A 93 3.38 -13.15 7.28
N GLU A 94 3.15 -14.38 6.84
CA GLU A 94 4.10 -15.14 6.03
C GLU A 94 4.28 -14.52 4.65
N ALA A 95 3.18 -14.12 4.00
CA ALA A 95 3.21 -13.44 2.71
C ALA A 95 3.93 -12.10 2.82
N TRP A 96 3.63 -11.33 3.88
CA TRP A 96 4.27 -10.05 4.17
C TRP A 96 5.78 -10.21 4.36
N HIS A 97 6.21 -11.18 5.20
CA HIS A 97 7.63 -11.46 5.44
C HIS A 97 8.36 -11.93 4.19
N LYS A 98 7.74 -12.82 3.38
CA LYS A 98 8.34 -13.27 2.11
C LYS A 98 8.60 -12.12 1.16
N ILE A 99 7.71 -11.12 1.12
CA ILE A 99 7.88 -9.93 0.28
C ILE A 99 8.94 -9.01 0.88
N VAL A 100 8.73 -8.55 2.12
CA VAL A 100 9.56 -7.50 2.72
C VAL A 100 10.95 -8.02 3.08
N LEU A 101 11.04 -9.17 3.74
CA LEU A 101 12.32 -9.73 4.18
C LEU A 101 12.91 -10.67 3.14
N GLY A 102 12.09 -11.54 2.54
CA GLY A 102 12.56 -12.58 1.63
C GLY A 102 12.84 -12.10 0.21
N GLY A 103 12.39 -10.91 -0.17
CA GLY A 103 12.68 -10.34 -1.49
C GLY A 103 11.95 -11.00 -2.66
N THR A 104 10.78 -11.60 -2.45
CA THR A 104 9.98 -12.25 -3.50
C THR A 104 9.71 -11.32 -4.70
N LEU A 105 9.71 -10.01 -4.49
CA LEU A 105 9.48 -9.02 -5.53
C LEU A 105 10.76 -8.31 -6.01
N SER A 106 11.96 -8.82 -5.67
CA SER A 106 13.23 -8.17 -6.03
C SER A 106 13.39 -8.01 -7.54
N ALA A 107 12.96 -8.98 -8.32
CA ALA A 107 12.97 -8.89 -9.79
C ALA A 107 11.99 -7.81 -10.33
N ARG A 108 11.07 -7.31 -9.51
CA ARG A 108 10.13 -6.23 -9.83
C ARG A 108 10.52 -4.88 -9.21
N GLY A 109 11.74 -4.77 -8.68
CA GLY A 109 12.30 -3.56 -8.13
C GLY A 109 12.07 -3.32 -6.64
N MET A 110 11.38 -4.20 -5.91
CA MET A 110 11.27 -4.10 -4.46
C MET A 110 12.44 -4.85 -3.80
N PRO A 111 13.39 -4.16 -3.13
CA PRO A 111 14.56 -4.83 -2.56
C PRO A 111 14.20 -5.77 -1.41
N LYS A 112 15.13 -6.68 -1.09
CA LYS A 112 15.08 -7.54 0.07
C LYS A 112 15.62 -6.76 1.28
N PHE A 113 14.89 -6.76 2.40
CA PHE A 113 15.25 -5.97 3.58
C PHE A 113 15.73 -6.77 4.79
N GLU A 114 15.89 -8.10 4.71
CA GLU A 114 16.19 -8.94 5.89
C GLU A 114 17.47 -8.56 6.64
N GLN A 115 18.43 -7.91 5.98
CA GLN A 115 19.67 -7.48 6.63
C GLN A 115 19.53 -6.15 7.38
N TRP A 116 18.45 -5.39 7.18
CA TRP A 116 18.23 -4.08 7.81
C TRP A 116 16.98 -4.03 8.67
N ILE A 117 16.00 -4.90 8.41
CA ILE A 117 14.71 -4.92 9.09
C ILE A 117 14.50 -6.27 9.75
N SER A 118 14.26 -6.26 11.07
CA SER A 118 13.91 -7.47 11.82
C SER A 118 12.50 -7.99 11.49
N LYS A 119 12.22 -9.26 11.83
CA LYS A 119 10.85 -9.81 11.70
C LYS A 119 9.84 -9.01 12.53
N SER A 120 10.24 -8.52 13.71
CA SER A 120 9.41 -7.68 14.56
C SER A 120 9.13 -6.32 13.92
N ASP A 121 10.14 -5.70 13.30
CA ASP A 121 9.97 -4.44 12.60
C ASP A 121 9.09 -4.62 11.36
N ALA A 122 9.24 -5.73 10.62
CA ALA A 122 8.37 -6.04 9.49
C ALA A 122 6.89 -6.16 9.91
N GLU A 123 6.60 -6.78 11.06
CA GLU A 123 5.25 -6.82 11.63
C GLU A 123 4.78 -5.44 12.09
N SER A 124 5.66 -4.64 12.65
CA SER A 124 5.32 -3.26 13.04
C SER A 124 4.96 -2.42 11.81
N ILE A 125 5.69 -2.55 10.69
CA ILE A 125 5.35 -1.90 9.42
C ILE A 125 3.98 -2.40 8.94
N ARG A 126 3.71 -3.71 9.00
CA ARG A 126 2.41 -4.26 8.61
C ARG A 126 1.28 -3.67 9.44
N ALA A 127 1.46 -3.56 10.75
CA ALA A 127 0.50 -2.93 11.66
C ALA A 127 0.26 -1.45 11.32
N TYR A 128 1.32 -0.71 11.00
CA TYR A 128 1.20 0.67 10.56
C TYR A 128 0.41 0.80 9.25
N VAL A 129 0.72 -0.01 8.23
CA VAL A 129 0.00 0.05 6.94
C VAL A 129 -1.48 -0.32 7.13
N VAL A 130 -1.80 -1.29 7.98
CA VAL A 130 -3.20 -1.62 8.34
C VAL A 130 -3.90 -0.45 9.03
N SER A 131 -3.21 0.27 9.93
CA SER A 131 -3.78 1.47 10.57
C SER A 131 -4.07 2.58 9.57
N GLU A 132 -3.20 2.78 8.56
CA GLU A 132 -3.43 3.75 7.49
C GLU A 132 -4.58 3.32 6.56
N ALA A 133 -4.75 2.02 6.34
CA ALA A 133 -5.89 1.48 5.61
C ALA A 133 -7.21 1.76 6.36
N GLN A 134 -7.23 1.59 7.68
CA GLN A 134 -8.41 1.90 8.52
C GLN A 134 -8.74 3.39 8.47
N ARG A 135 -7.74 4.28 8.61
CA ARG A 135 -7.95 5.73 8.50
C ARG A 135 -8.57 6.14 7.15
N ALA A 136 -8.17 5.47 6.07
CA ALA A 136 -8.75 5.73 4.76
C ALA A 136 -10.25 5.39 4.69
N LEU A 137 -10.67 4.28 5.32
CA LEU A 137 -12.09 3.93 5.41
C LEU A 137 -12.88 4.93 6.27
N ASP A 138 -12.33 5.30 7.42
CA ASP A 138 -12.99 6.23 8.34
C ASP A 138 -13.19 7.61 7.70
N SER A 139 -12.17 8.11 6.98
CA SER A 139 -12.26 9.39 6.26
C SER A 139 -13.31 9.36 5.14
N ASP A 140 -13.40 8.27 4.41
CA ASP A 140 -14.39 8.06 3.36
C ASP A 140 -15.83 8.05 3.93
N ALA A 141 -16.04 7.38 5.06
CA ALA A 141 -17.34 7.33 5.74
C ALA A 141 -17.79 8.73 6.19
N GLN A 142 -16.87 9.51 6.77
CA GLN A 142 -17.15 10.88 7.21
C GLN A 142 -17.55 11.80 6.03
N GLN A 143 -16.85 11.70 4.89
CA GLN A 143 -17.17 12.49 3.70
C GLN A 143 -18.53 12.15 3.10
N GLN A 144 -18.98 10.89 3.21
CA GLN A 144 -20.31 10.48 2.74
C GLN A 144 -21.42 11.05 3.61
N THR A 145 -21.21 11.10 4.93
CA THR A 145 -22.18 11.67 5.89
C THR A 145 -22.36 13.18 5.70
N GLN A 146 -21.31 13.90 5.30
CA GLN A 146 -21.39 15.37 5.08
C GLN A 146 -22.06 15.76 3.76
N LYS A 147 -22.28 14.83 2.86
CA LYS A 147 -22.93 15.08 1.55
C LYS A 147 -24.43 14.80 1.52
N GLN A 148 -25.00 14.35 2.64
CA GLN A 148 -26.43 14.14 2.85
C GLN A 148 -27.07 15.32 3.59
#